data_c5d477bf7947dc0f868d569b64aa5f1f
#
_entry.id   c5d477bf7947dc0f868d569b64aa5f1f
#
_cell.length_a   1.000
_cell.length_b   1.000
_cell.length_c   1.000
_cell.angle_alpha   90.00
_cell.angle_beta   90.00
_cell.angle_gamma   90.00
#
_symmetry.space_group_name_H-M   'P 1'
#
loop_
_entity.id
_entity.type
_entity.pdbx_description
1 polymer ?
#
loop_
_entity_poly.entity_id
_entity_poly.type
_entity_poly.pdbx_seq_one_letter_code
_entity_poly.pdbx_strand_id
1 'polypeptide(L)'
;MSNTSFNQKGVSLYYQVETYIRTKIESGEWPSGFKLPTETELCQYFGVSRTTIRQAVNKMVEGGLLMRKQGSGTYVTQPAYSRNRLSTQPSDSVCKYIYMPILQDDMEHSYQNLLLTHISHILMLCEQKLISQEDGKNALDFIVPLMDMHPQTIGFNPLNEDYFLNFEQYLISHLGIDLAGKIYTGRSRNDMTPTVMRMSIRDSMLAVYERLLALIRRLLALAEENQGRIITGYTHCMPAQPITLDHYFLAIAEALVRDMDRLLSAYQNLNRSPLGACAMAGTSFPINREYTAQLLGFDGIITNTLDAVATRDYLLELAADFSTMGSTLSRFAQDLYLWSTAEFNYVSFSDAYSCCSSIMPQKKNPCQSNT
;
A
#
# COMPACT_ATOMS: atom_id res chain seq x y z
N MET A 1 -39.12 6.16 21.18
CA MET A 1 -38.54 5.19 20.25
C MET A 1 -39.20 5.49 18.90
N SER A 2 -38.46 6.15 17.99
CA SER A 2 -39.00 6.67 16.73
C SER A 2 -39.25 5.53 15.73
N ASN A 3 -40.50 5.38 15.29
CA ASN A 3 -40.92 4.57 14.17
C ASN A 3 -40.18 5.04 12.90
N THR A 4 -39.10 4.45 12.56
CA THR A 4 -38.49 4.60 11.24
C THR A 4 -39.36 3.84 10.27
N SER A 5 -40.04 4.55 9.35
CA SER A 5 -40.93 3.97 8.36
C SER A 5 -40.15 3.03 7.44
N PHE A 6 -40.28 1.73 7.69
CA PHE A 6 -39.89 0.67 6.76
C PHE A 6 -40.85 0.74 5.54
N ASN A 7 -40.51 1.48 4.53
CA ASN A 7 -41.17 1.43 3.22
C ASN A 7 -40.39 2.21 2.15
N GLN A 8 -39.17 1.79 1.84
CA GLN A 8 -38.51 2.30 0.65
C GLN A 8 -39.19 1.67 -0.59
N LYS A 9 -39.82 2.51 -1.40
CA LYS A 9 -40.44 2.10 -2.67
C LYS A 9 -39.39 1.44 -3.57
N GLY A 10 -39.62 0.19 -3.96
CA GLY A 10 -38.78 -0.56 -4.89
C GLY A 10 -37.82 -1.55 -4.26
N VAL A 11 -37.68 -1.60 -2.93
CA VAL A 11 -36.81 -2.58 -2.22
C VAL A 11 -37.69 -3.59 -1.49
N SER A 12 -37.39 -4.89 -1.66
CA SER A 12 -38.19 -5.96 -1.02
C SER A 12 -38.09 -5.85 0.52
N LEU A 13 -39.21 -6.11 1.20
CA LEU A 13 -39.32 -5.96 2.66
C LEU A 13 -38.32 -6.86 3.42
N TYR A 14 -38.08 -8.07 2.93
CA TYR A 14 -37.08 -8.96 3.57
C TYR A 14 -35.66 -8.40 3.51
N TYR A 15 -35.30 -7.72 2.42
CA TYR A 15 -34.00 -7.08 2.26
C TYR A 15 -33.82 -5.88 3.19
N GLN A 16 -34.90 -5.10 3.39
CA GLN A 16 -34.88 -3.99 4.36
C GLN A 16 -34.67 -4.50 5.80
N VAL A 17 -35.31 -5.60 6.16
CA VAL A 17 -35.14 -6.28 7.46
C VAL A 17 -33.71 -6.82 7.59
N GLU A 18 -33.19 -7.48 6.56
CA GLU A 18 -31.82 -7.98 6.52
C GLU A 18 -30.82 -6.84 6.74
N THR A 19 -30.95 -5.75 5.97
CA THR A 19 -30.07 -4.57 6.05
C THR A 19 -30.10 -3.96 7.46
N TYR A 20 -31.26 -3.81 8.07
CA TYR A 20 -31.37 -3.27 9.42
C TYR A 20 -30.66 -4.15 10.46
N ILE A 21 -30.90 -5.46 10.43
CA ILE A 21 -30.27 -6.40 11.37
C ILE A 21 -28.76 -6.38 11.16
N ARG A 22 -28.31 -6.38 9.91
CA ARG A 22 -26.89 -6.30 9.55
C ARG A 22 -26.25 -5.04 10.09
N THR A 23 -26.86 -3.87 9.91
CA THR A 23 -26.35 -2.59 10.43
C THR A 23 -26.23 -2.61 11.95
N LYS A 24 -27.18 -3.23 12.68
CA LYS A 24 -27.12 -3.37 14.15
C LYS A 24 -25.99 -4.29 14.60
N ILE A 25 -25.67 -5.31 13.82
CA ILE A 25 -24.52 -6.21 14.08
C ILE A 25 -23.21 -5.49 13.78
N GLU A 26 -23.10 -4.86 12.61
CA GLU A 26 -21.90 -4.16 12.16
C GLU A 26 -21.55 -2.93 13.02
N SER A 27 -22.57 -2.22 13.52
CA SER A 27 -22.36 -1.10 14.47
C SER A 27 -21.96 -1.56 15.89
N GLY A 28 -21.97 -2.88 16.16
CA GLY A 28 -21.72 -3.43 17.51
C GLY A 28 -22.89 -3.27 18.48
N GLU A 29 -24.01 -2.71 18.07
CA GLU A 29 -25.21 -2.58 18.93
C GLU A 29 -25.78 -3.96 19.30
N TRP A 30 -25.66 -4.91 18.37
CA TRP A 30 -25.95 -6.33 18.63
C TRP A 30 -24.64 -7.14 18.57
N PRO A 31 -23.94 -7.25 19.69
CA PRO A 31 -22.66 -7.94 19.73
C PRO A 31 -22.81 -9.45 19.51
N SER A 32 -21.71 -10.09 19.25
CA SER A 32 -21.63 -11.56 19.19
C SER A 32 -22.26 -12.21 20.42
N GLY A 33 -23.03 -13.26 20.19
CA GLY A 33 -23.80 -13.95 21.22
C GLY A 33 -25.10 -13.24 21.62
N PHE A 34 -25.38 -12.06 21.04
CA PHE A 34 -26.65 -11.37 21.27
C PHE A 34 -27.81 -12.25 20.77
N LYS A 35 -28.78 -12.47 21.64
CA LYS A 35 -29.99 -13.21 21.30
C LYS A 35 -30.97 -12.28 20.58
N LEU A 36 -31.26 -12.56 19.32
CA LEU A 36 -32.24 -11.81 18.57
C LEU A 36 -33.61 -11.89 19.24
N PRO A 37 -34.43 -10.83 19.11
CA PRO A 37 -35.85 -10.90 19.43
C PRO A 37 -36.51 -12.05 18.66
N THR A 38 -37.58 -12.60 19.22
CA THR A 38 -38.32 -13.69 18.59
C THR A 38 -38.92 -13.26 17.23
N GLU A 39 -39.22 -14.19 16.35
CA GLU A 39 -39.87 -13.90 15.08
C GLU A 39 -41.15 -13.06 15.27
N THR A 40 -41.90 -13.30 16.35
CA THR A 40 -43.13 -12.58 16.68
C THR A 40 -42.82 -11.13 17.06
N GLU A 41 -41.81 -10.89 17.89
CA GLU A 41 -41.38 -9.54 18.27
C GLU A 41 -40.79 -8.77 17.08
N LEU A 42 -40.04 -9.44 16.21
CA LEU A 42 -39.56 -8.83 14.97
C LEU A 42 -40.69 -8.47 14.00
N CYS A 43 -41.74 -9.33 13.89
CA CYS A 43 -42.91 -9.00 13.09
C CYS A 43 -43.62 -7.74 13.61
N GLN A 44 -43.76 -7.60 14.92
CA GLN A 44 -44.35 -6.42 15.53
C GLN A 44 -43.47 -5.17 15.37
N TYR A 45 -42.16 -5.33 15.50
CA TYR A 45 -41.23 -4.22 15.35
C TYR A 45 -41.16 -3.66 13.94
N PHE A 46 -41.09 -4.55 12.94
CA PHE A 46 -40.96 -4.15 11.52
C PHE A 46 -42.32 -3.96 10.81
N GLY A 47 -43.42 -4.40 11.38
CA GLY A 47 -44.75 -4.36 10.74
C GLY A 47 -44.86 -5.26 9.51
N VAL A 48 -44.10 -6.36 9.44
CA VAL A 48 -44.04 -7.28 8.30
C VAL A 48 -44.49 -8.69 8.67
N SER A 49 -44.77 -9.49 7.63
CA SER A 49 -45.24 -10.88 7.81
C SER A 49 -44.15 -11.78 8.40
N ARG A 50 -44.56 -12.84 9.10
CA ARG A 50 -43.65 -13.86 9.65
C ARG A 50 -42.82 -14.52 8.56
N THR A 51 -43.35 -14.70 7.38
CA THR A 51 -42.65 -15.22 6.21
C THR A 51 -41.48 -14.31 5.80
N THR A 52 -41.70 -13.00 5.79
CA THR A 52 -40.70 -11.99 5.48
C THR A 52 -39.53 -12.04 6.50
N ILE A 53 -39.84 -12.10 7.80
CA ILE A 53 -38.82 -12.24 8.87
C ILE A 53 -38.04 -13.53 8.72
N ARG A 54 -38.72 -14.64 8.49
CA ARG A 54 -38.07 -15.95 8.30
C ARG A 54 -37.15 -15.96 7.10
N GLN A 55 -37.56 -15.36 5.99
CA GLN A 55 -36.76 -15.25 4.79
C GLN A 55 -35.46 -14.44 5.06
N ALA A 56 -35.56 -13.28 5.70
CA ALA A 56 -34.42 -12.47 6.08
C ALA A 56 -33.48 -13.22 7.05
N VAL A 57 -34.04 -13.78 8.13
CA VAL A 57 -33.26 -14.51 9.15
C VAL A 57 -32.62 -15.77 8.58
N ASN A 58 -33.33 -16.54 7.73
CA ASN A 58 -32.76 -17.73 7.09
C ASN A 58 -31.56 -17.39 6.22
N LYS A 59 -31.70 -16.35 5.37
CA LYS A 59 -30.60 -15.86 4.53
C LYS A 59 -29.39 -15.44 5.34
N MET A 60 -29.61 -14.80 6.49
CA MET A 60 -28.53 -14.40 7.39
C MET A 60 -27.92 -15.58 8.14
N VAL A 61 -28.69 -16.64 8.40
CA VAL A 61 -28.18 -17.91 8.96
C VAL A 61 -27.34 -18.67 7.92
N GLU A 62 -27.82 -18.73 6.68
CA GLU A 62 -27.10 -19.31 5.53
C GLU A 62 -25.81 -18.55 5.26
N GLY A 63 -25.83 -17.22 5.39
CA GLY A 63 -24.67 -16.34 5.30
C GLY A 63 -23.75 -16.33 6.54
N GLY A 64 -24.06 -17.14 7.57
CA GLY A 64 -23.23 -17.28 8.77
C GLY A 64 -23.27 -16.10 9.75
N LEU A 65 -24.09 -15.07 9.51
CA LEU A 65 -24.25 -13.92 10.40
C LEU A 65 -25.10 -14.21 11.63
N LEU A 66 -25.98 -15.18 11.51
CA LEU A 66 -26.84 -15.64 12.60
C LEU A 66 -26.75 -17.16 12.77
N MET A 67 -26.98 -17.64 13.98
CA MET A 67 -26.99 -19.04 14.32
C MET A 67 -28.28 -19.40 15.06
N ARG A 68 -28.97 -20.47 14.64
CA ARG A 68 -30.10 -21.02 15.38
C ARG A 68 -29.63 -22.06 16.38
N LYS A 69 -30.02 -21.90 17.64
CA LYS A 69 -29.90 -22.94 18.67
C LYS A 69 -31.29 -23.53 18.90
N GLN A 70 -31.44 -24.80 18.58
CA GLN A 70 -32.74 -25.51 18.71
C GLN A 70 -33.29 -25.36 20.14
N GLY A 71 -34.54 -24.92 20.27
CA GLY A 71 -35.19 -24.66 21.56
C GLY A 71 -34.73 -23.40 22.31
N SER A 72 -33.70 -22.68 21.84
CA SER A 72 -33.11 -21.54 22.56
C SER A 72 -33.30 -20.21 21.84
N GLY A 73 -33.27 -20.17 20.50
CA GLY A 73 -33.50 -18.95 19.71
C GLY A 73 -32.44 -18.74 18.62
N THR A 74 -32.48 -17.54 18.02
CA THR A 74 -31.50 -17.10 17.03
C THR A 74 -30.50 -16.14 17.69
N TYR A 75 -29.25 -16.33 17.44
CA TYR A 75 -28.17 -15.56 18.03
C TYR A 75 -27.31 -14.93 16.94
N VAL A 76 -26.79 -13.74 17.20
CA VAL A 76 -25.71 -13.20 16.39
C VAL A 76 -24.54 -14.17 16.52
N THR A 77 -24.15 -14.74 15.42
CA THR A 77 -22.88 -15.46 15.40
C THR A 77 -21.80 -14.46 15.75
N GLN A 78 -20.73 -14.92 16.35
CA GLN A 78 -19.50 -14.15 16.21
C GLN A 78 -19.37 -13.93 14.72
N PRO A 79 -19.23 -12.69 14.21
CA PRO A 79 -18.78 -12.50 12.85
C PRO A 79 -17.68 -13.52 12.73
N ALA A 80 -17.80 -14.41 11.75
CA ALA A 80 -16.78 -15.43 11.61
C ALA A 80 -15.49 -14.69 11.35
N TYR A 81 -14.84 -14.32 12.43
CA TYR A 81 -13.41 -14.08 12.47
C TYR A 81 -12.73 -15.43 12.26
N SER A 82 -13.53 -16.36 11.80
CA SER A 82 -13.10 -17.64 11.33
C SER A 82 -12.55 -17.47 9.93
N ARG A 83 -11.42 -16.87 9.84
CA ARG A 83 -10.48 -17.46 8.93
C ARG A 83 -10.09 -18.78 9.55
N ASN A 84 -11.02 -19.69 9.44
CA ASN A 84 -10.96 -21.15 9.56
C ASN A 84 -10.46 -21.77 10.88
N ARG A 85 -9.59 -21.16 11.67
CA ARG A 85 -9.01 -21.80 12.86
C ARG A 85 -8.89 -20.90 14.08
N LEU A 86 -9.01 -19.57 13.90
CA LEU A 86 -8.92 -18.66 15.03
C LEU A 86 -10.27 -18.59 15.74
N SER A 87 -10.29 -18.92 17.02
CA SER A 87 -11.49 -18.88 17.86
C SER A 87 -11.65 -17.56 18.61
N THR A 88 -10.65 -16.70 18.57
CA THR A 88 -10.63 -15.41 19.26
C THR A 88 -10.13 -14.30 18.32
N GLN A 89 -10.58 -13.09 18.57
CA GLN A 89 -10.08 -11.91 17.88
C GLN A 89 -8.61 -11.63 18.27
N PRO A 90 -7.84 -10.92 17.40
CA PRO A 90 -6.54 -10.42 17.77
C PRO A 90 -6.60 -9.56 19.03
N SER A 91 -5.57 -9.61 19.87
CA SER A 91 -5.52 -8.77 21.06
C SER A 91 -5.36 -7.30 20.69
N ASP A 92 -5.80 -6.40 21.58
CA ASP A 92 -5.67 -4.95 21.40
C ASP A 92 -4.21 -4.53 21.14
N SER A 93 -3.25 -5.20 21.76
CA SER A 93 -1.83 -4.93 21.56
C SER A 93 -1.36 -5.31 20.14
N VAL A 94 -1.82 -6.42 19.59
CA VAL A 94 -1.53 -6.82 18.19
C VAL A 94 -2.16 -5.82 17.21
N CYS A 95 -3.42 -5.46 17.44
CA CYS A 95 -4.09 -4.45 16.61
C CYS A 95 -3.36 -3.11 16.64
N LYS A 96 -2.99 -2.63 17.84
CA LYS A 96 -2.39 -1.32 18.03
C LYS A 96 -0.94 -1.21 17.53
N TYR A 97 -0.12 -2.24 17.77
CA TYR A 97 1.33 -2.14 17.55
C TYR A 97 1.81 -2.87 16.30
N ILE A 98 0.96 -3.71 15.70
CA ILE A 98 1.31 -4.46 14.48
C ILE A 98 0.39 -4.05 13.34
N TYR A 99 -0.93 -4.31 13.45
CA TYR A 99 -1.82 -4.13 12.31
C TYR A 99 -2.09 -2.67 11.94
N MET A 100 -2.32 -1.79 12.93
CA MET A 100 -2.58 -0.37 12.64
C MET A 100 -1.41 0.35 11.93
N PRO A 101 -0.14 0.20 12.37
CA PRO A 101 0.98 0.79 11.65
C PRO A 101 1.12 0.29 10.23
N ILE A 102 0.96 -1.04 10.00
CA ILE A 102 1.00 -1.64 8.67
C ILE A 102 -0.12 -1.08 7.79
N LEU A 103 -1.36 -1.04 8.30
CA LEU A 103 -2.49 -0.50 7.56
C LEU A 103 -2.31 0.97 7.19
N GLN A 104 -1.74 1.78 8.08
CA GLN A 104 -1.47 3.19 7.82
C GLN A 104 -0.42 3.37 6.71
N ASP A 105 0.66 2.62 6.78
CA ASP A 105 1.72 2.62 5.75
C ASP A 105 1.21 2.13 4.39
N ASP A 106 0.48 1.03 4.38
CA ASP A 106 -0.13 0.48 3.16
C ASP A 106 -1.13 1.45 2.51
N MET A 107 -1.94 2.15 3.32
CA MET A 107 -2.88 3.16 2.81
C MET A 107 -2.16 4.34 2.15
N GLU A 108 -1.05 4.77 2.71
CA GLU A 108 -0.30 5.91 2.21
C GLU A 108 0.50 5.56 0.95
N HIS A 109 1.10 4.37 0.91
CA HIS A 109 2.10 4.05 -0.11
C HIS A 109 1.67 2.95 -1.11
N SER A 110 0.63 2.17 -0.80
CA SER A 110 0.30 0.96 -1.57
C SER A 110 -1.10 0.97 -2.18
N TYR A 111 -1.98 1.89 -1.79
CA TYR A 111 -3.38 1.91 -2.20
C TYR A 111 -3.60 1.88 -3.72
N GLN A 112 -2.95 2.78 -4.45
CA GLN A 112 -3.09 2.86 -5.91
C GLN A 112 -2.61 1.58 -6.59
N ASN A 113 -1.48 1.05 -6.13
CA ASN A 113 -0.88 -0.16 -6.68
C ASN A 113 -1.70 -1.41 -6.36
N LEU A 114 -2.42 -1.44 -5.23
CA LEU A 114 -3.40 -2.48 -4.96
C LEU A 114 -4.56 -2.44 -5.96
N LEU A 115 -5.16 -1.27 -6.18
CA LEU A 115 -6.27 -1.12 -7.13
C LEU A 115 -5.84 -1.52 -8.54
N LEU A 116 -4.67 -1.08 -9.00
CA LEU A 116 -4.10 -1.48 -10.31
C LEU A 116 -3.90 -2.99 -10.40
N THR A 117 -3.45 -3.63 -9.30
CA THR A 117 -3.29 -5.09 -9.25
C THR A 117 -4.64 -5.80 -9.38
N HIS A 118 -5.69 -5.30 -8.73
CA HIS A 118 -7.05 -5.83 -8.89
C HIS A 118 -7.58 -5.65 -10.30
N ILE A 119 -7.46 -4.45 -10.87
CA ILE A 119 -7.91 -4.12 -12.22
C ILE A 119 -7.23 -5.03 -13.25
N SER A 120 -5.90 -5.14 -13.22
CA SER A 120 -5.16 -5.97 -14.15
C SER A 120 -5.50 -7.46 -14.02
N HIS A 121 -5.74 -7.94 -12.81
CA HIS A 121 -6.16 -9.31 -12.58
C HIS A 121 -7.57 -9.60 -13.13
N ILE A 122 -8.54 -8.69 -12.93
CA ILE A 122 -9.89 -8.82 -13.47
C ILE A 122 -9.86 -8.84 -15.00
N LEU A 123 -9.09 -7.95 -15.61
CA LEU A 123 -8.91 -7.92 -17.07
C LEU A 123 -8.35 -9.26 -17.58
N MET A 124 -7.36 -9.81 -16.89
CA MET A 124 -6.79 -11.12 -17.22
C MET A 124 -7.82 -12.25 -17.07
N LEU A 125 -8.60 -12.26 -15.99
CA LEU A 125 -9.65 -13.27 -15.80
C LEU A 125 -10.70 -13.23 -16.91
N CYS A 126 -11.08 -12.05 -17.40
CA CYS A 126 -11.98 -11.86 -18.52
C CYS A 126 -11.36 -12.38 -19.84
N GLU A 127 -10.10 -12.02 -20.11
CA GLU A 127 -9.36 -12.44 -21.31
C GLU A 127 -9.21 -13.96 -21.37
N GLN A 128 -8.91 -14.59 -20.22
CA GLN A 128 -8.80 -16.04 -20.09
C GLN A 128 -10.17 -16.76 -19.99
N LYS A 129 -11.28 -16.01 -20.04
CA LYS A 129 -12.66 -16.54 -19.94
C LYS A 129 -12.90 -17.29 -18.62
N LEU A 130 -12.19 -16.95 -17.57
CA LEU A 130 -12.37 -17.50 -16.22
C LEU A 130 -13.55 -16.88 -15.48
N ILE A 131 -13.90 -15.67 -15.86
CA ILE A 131 -15.13 -14.98 -15.46
C ILE A 131 -15.84 -14.42 -16.69
N SER A 132 -17.14 -14.11 -16.56
CA SER A 132 -17.89 -13.51 -17.66
C SER A 132 -17.46 -12.04 -17.89
N GLN A 133 -17.65 -11.53 -19.10
CA GLN A 133 -17.42 -10.10 -19.40
C GLN A 133 -18.32 -9.18 -18.56
N GLU A 134 -19.53 -9.64 -18.24
CA GLU A 134 -20.47 -8.91 -17.39
C GLU A 134 -19.96 -8.85 -15.93
N ASP A 135 -19.50 -9.96 -15.35
CA ASP A 135 -18.90 -9.99 -14.03
C ASP A 135 -17.68 -9.06 -13.96
N GLY A 136 -16.79 -9.13 -14.97
CA GLY A 136 -15.63 -8.27 -15.08
C GLY A 136 -15.99 -6.79 -15.16
N LYS A 137 -16.95 -6.44 -16.01
CA LYS A 137 -17.44 -5.07 -16.13
C LYS A 137 -18.01 -4.56 -14.81
N ASN A 138 -18.89 -5.33 -14.16
CA ASN A 138 -19.51 -4.93 -12.89
C ASN A 138 -18.45 -4.70 -11.80
N ALA A 139 -17.41 -5.53 -11.75
CA ALA A 139 -16.31 -5.35 -10.81
C ALA A 139 -15.45 -4.13 -11.14
N LEU A 140 -15.14 -3.88 -12.41
CA LEU A 140 -14.35 -2.73 -12.84
C LEU A 140 -15.10 -1.41 -12.68
N ASP A 141 -16.41 -1.36 -12.99
CA ASP A 141 -17.26 -0.19 -12.78
C ASP A 141 -17.30 0.23 -11.30
N PHE A 142 -17.08 -0.71 -10.38
CA PHE A 142 -16.97 -0.43 -8.95
C PHE A 142 -15.56 -0.04 -8.53
N ILE A 143 -14.51 -0.76 -9.00
CA ILE A 143 -13.14 -0.58 -8.51
C ILE A 143 -12.45 0.66 -9.12
N VAL A 144 -12.65 0.94 -10.41
CA VAL A 144 -11.95 2.03 -11.10
C VAL A 144 -12.22 3.40 -10.47
N PRO A 145 -13.46 3.77 -10.10
CA PRO A 145 -13.72 5.04 -9.41
C PRO A 145 -13.01 5.19 -8.06
N LEU A 146 -12.63 4.08 -7.41
CA LEU A 146 -11.89 4.12 -6.14
C LEU A 146 -10.48 4.72 -6.30
N MET A 147 -9.93 4.74 -7.51
CA MET A 147 -8.62 5.34 -7.78
C MET A 147 -8.60 6.85 -7.53
N ASP A 148 -9.74 7.51 -7.68
CA ASP A 148 -9.91 8.95 -7.42
C ASP A 148 -10.34 9.25 -5.98
N MET A 149 -10.53 8.21 -5.16
CA MET A 149 -10.97 8.34 -3.77
C MET A 149 -9.80 8.24 -2.78
N HIS A 150 -9.94 8.95 -1.68
CA HIS A 150 -8.97 8.84 -0.59
C HIS A 150 -9.08 7.45 0.08
N PRO A 151 -7.96 6.77 0.38
CA PRO A 151 -7.95 5.42 0.97
C PRO A 151 -8.83 5.26 2.23
N GLN A 152 -8.90 6.30 3.05
CA GLN A 152 -9.74 6.30 4.27
C GLN A 152 -11.23 6.13 4.01
N THR A 153 -11.70 6.35 2.77
CA THR A 153 -13.10 6.13 2.38
C THR A 153 -13.52 4.66 2.51
N ILE A 154 -12.56 3.74 2.43
CA ILE A 154 -12.81 2.29 2.54
C ILE A 154 -13.10 1.86 3.99
N GLY A 155 -12.66 2.64 4.98
CA GLY A 155 -12.95 2.35 6.40
C GLY A 155 -12.21 1.12 6.92
N PHE A 156 -10.89 1.17 6.94
CA PHE A 156 -10.06 0.05 7.38
C PHE A 156 -10.23 -0.29 8.87
N ASN A 157 -10.35 -1.60 9.14
CA ASN A 157 -10.51 -2.16 10.47
C ASN A 157 -9.28 -3.02 10.82
N PRO A 158 -8.50 -2.70 11.87
CA PRO A 158 -7.33 -3.48 12.26
C PRO A 158 -7.68 -4.93 12.66
N LEU A 159 -8.94 -5.19 13.00
CA LEU A 159 -9.41 -6.55 13.22
C LEU A 159 -9.36 -7.43 11.95
N ASN A 160 -9.28 -6.84 10.78
CA ASN A 160 -9.09 -7.55 9.51
C ASN A 160 -7.62 -7.70 9.15
N GLU A 161 -6.70 -7.63 10.12
CA GLU A 161 -5.26 -7.84 9.97
C GLU A 161 -4.57 -6.81 9.06
N ASP A 162 -4.64 -7.03 7.74
CA ASP A 162 -3.94 -6.25 6.73
C ASP A 162 -4.88 -5.56 5.73
N TYR A 163 -4.26 -4.81 4.87
CA TYR A 163 -4.92 -4.03 3.84
C TYR A 163 -5.67 -4.90 2.81
N PHE A 164 -5.11 -6.05 2.41
CA PHE A 164 -5.72 -6.94 1.43
C PHE A 164 -7.03 -7.52 1.94
N LEU A 165 -7.06 -7.91 3.21
CA LEU A 165 -8.23 -8.43 3.87
C LEU A 165 -9.32 -7.40 4.05
N ASN A 166 -8.95 -6.19 4.43
CA ASN A 166 -9.87 -5.08 4.53
C ASN A 166 -10.51 -4.78 3.17
N PHE A 167 -9.71 -4.74 2.11
CA PHE A 167 -10.21 -4.50 0.76
C PHE A 167 -11.09 -5.65 0.26
N GLU A 168 -10.74 -6.90 0.54
CA GLU A 168 -11.58 -8.06 0.21
C GLU A 168 -12.95 -7.95 0.89
N GLN A 169 -12.99 -7.61 2.19
CA GLN A 169 -14.25 -7.40 2.91
C GLN A 169 -15.06 -6.22 2.34
N TYR A 170 -14.37 -5.15 1.94
CA TYR A 170 -14.99 -4.03 1.26
C TYR A 170 -15.63 -4.45 -0.07
N LEU A 171 -14.93 -5.22 -0.88
CA LEU A 171 -15.48 -5.77 -2.13
C LEU A 171 -16.67 -6.70 -1.88
N ILE A 172 -16.58 -7.60 -0.90
CA ILE A 172 -17.67 -8.51 -0.54
C ILE A 172 -18.94 -7.72 -0.13
N SER A 173 -18.76 -6.66 0.66
CA SER A 173 -19.88 -5.86 1.16
C SER A 173 -20.64 -5.09 0.05
N HIS A 174 -19.96 -4.75 -1.05
CA HIS A 174 -20.53 -3.97 -2.15
C HIS A 174 -20.90 -4.80 -3.37
N LEU A 175 -20.08 -5.77 -3.73
CA LEU A 175 -20.29 -6.62 -4.92
C LEU A 175 -21.01 -7.95 -4.61
N GLY A 176 -21.14 -8.28 -3.32
CA GLY A 176 -21.59 -9.60 -2.88
C GLY A 176 -20.49 -10.67 -2.96
N ILE A 177 -20.66 -11.75 -2.17
CA ILE A 177 -19.65 -12.79 -2.02
C ILE A 177 -19.35 -13.55 -3.30
N ASP A 178 -20.35 -13.73 -4.16
CA ASP A 178 -20.21 -14.49 -5.42
C ASP A 178 -19.29 -13.76 -6.41
N LEU A 179 -19.52 -12.48 -6.65
CA LEU A 179 -18.69 -11.70 -7.57
C LEU A 179 -17.30 -11.44 -6.97
N ALA A 180 -17.22 -11.04 -5.69
CA ALA A 180 -15.97 -10.84 -5.00
C ALA A 180 -15.11 -12.12 -4.99
N GLY A 181 -15.71 -13.30 -4.78
CA GLY A 181 -15.02 -14.58 -4.86
C GLY A 181 -14.53 -14.92 -6.25
N LYS A 182 -15.33 -14.67 -7.30
CA LYS A 182 -14.91 -14.90 -8.70
C LYS A 182 -13.69 -14.09 -9.09
N ILE A 183 -13.67 -12.79 -8.78
CA ILE A 183 -12.53 -11.91 -9.12
C ILE A 183 -11.27 -12.20 -8.29
N TYR A 184 -11.36 -13.03 -7.26
CA TYR A 184 -10.23 -13.48 -6.44
C TYR A 184 -9.61 -14.79 -6.94
N THR A 185 -10.18 -15.42 -7.97
CA THR A 185 -9.72 -16.70 -8.52
C THR A 185 -8.27 -16.63 -8.98
N GLY A 186 -7.48 -17.63 -8.61
CA GLY A 186 -6.10 -17.80 -9.10
C GLY A 186 -5.07 -16.84 -8.54
N ARG A 187 -5.31 -16.26 -7.36
CA ARG A 187 -4.33 -15.40 -6.64
C ARG A 187 -4.38 -15.64 -5.13
N SER A 188 -3.39 -15.13 -4.44
CA SER A 188 -3.27 -15.18 -2.98
C SER A 188 -2.71 -13.85 -2.46
N ARG A 189 -2.91 -13.58 -1.19
CA ARG A 189 -2.21 -12.51 -0.48
C ARG A 189 -0.68 -12.63 -0.63
N ASN A 190 -0.17 -13.86 -0.70
CA ASN A 190 1.26 -14.13 -0.78
C ASN A 190 1.94 -13.64 -2.07
N ASP A 191 1.24 -13.63 -3.20
CA ASP A 191 1.75 -13.09 -4.46
C ASP A 191 1.31 -11.64 -4.70
N MET A 192 0.17 -11.23 -4.14
CA MET A 192 -0.28 -9.84 -4.22
C MET A 192 0.61 -8.88 -3.43
N THR A 193 0.95 -9.21 -2.18
CA THR A 193 1.80 -8.38 -1.33
C THR A 193 3.14 -8.04 -2.00
N PRO A 194 3.95 -9.00 -2.49
CA PRO A 194 5.19 -8.65 -3.18
C PRO A 194 4.97 -7.95 -4.52
N THR A 195 3.83 -8.15 -5.19
CA THR A 195 3.50 -7.40 -6.42
C THR A 195 3.31 -5.93 -6.12
N VAL A 196 2.42 -5.60 -5.18
CA VAL A 196 2.14 -4.23 -4.77
C VAL A 196 3.39 -3.56 -4.19
N MET A 197 4.14 -4.26 -3.35
CA MET A 197 5.40 -3.77 -2.78
C MET A 197 6.43 -3.42 -3.87
N ARG A 198 6.63 -4.29 -4.87
CA ARG A 198 7.55 -4.01 -5.99
C ARG A 198 7.11 -2.79 -6.79
N MET A 199 5.82 -2.62 -7.03
CA MET A 199 5.29 -1.44 -7.73
C MET A 199 5.54 -0.16 -6.92
N SER A 200 5.22 -0.14 -5.62
CA SER A 200 5.40 1.03 -4.75
C SER A 200 6.88 1.43 -4.60
N ILE A 201 7.77 0.43 -4.47
CA ILE A 201 9.21 0.68 -4.42
C ILE A 201 9.74 1.18 -5.76
N ARG A 202 9.25 0.64 -6.88
CA ARG A 202 9.58 1.10 -8.23
C ARG A 202 9.26 2.58 -8.41
N ASP A 203 8.08 3.01 -8.00
CA ASP A 203 7.65 4.40 -8.10
C ASP A 203 8.56 5.31 -7.26
N SER A 204 8.86 4.92 -6.02
CA SER A 204 9.76 5.64 -5.12
C SER A 204 11.19 5.70 -5.67
N MET A 205 11.69 4.60 -6.21
CA MET A 205 13.02 4.50 -6.80
C MET A 205 13.17 5.40 -8.03
N LEU A 206 12.16 5.45 -8.90
CA LEU A 206 12.16 6.32 -10.07
C LEU A 206 12.21 7.79 -9.65
N ALA A 207 11.46 8.18 -8.61
CA ALA A 207 11.51 9.54 -8.07
C ALA A 207 12.89 9.91 -7.51
N VAL A 208 13.57 8.96 -6.83
CA VAL A 208 14.97 9.17 -6.38
C VAL A 208 15.91 9.28 -7.56
N TYR A 209 15.75 8.44 -8.58
CA TYR A 209 16.57 8.47 -9.79
C TYR A 209 16.48 9.82 -10.52
N GLU A 210 15.27 10.38 -10.65
CA GLU A 210 15.06 11.72 -11.23
C GLU A 210 15.76 12.82 -10.44
N ARG A 211 15.67 12.78 -9.10
CA ARG A 211 16.35 13.76 -8.23
C ARG A 211 17.87 13.65 -8.33
N LEU A 212 18.38 12.43 -8.40
CA LEU A 212 19.82 12.17 -8.56
C LEU A 212 20.33 12.70 -9.90
N LEU A 213 19.57 12.48 -10.97
CA LEU A 213 19.88 13.02 -12.28
C LEU A 213 19.89 14.55 -12.29
N ALA A 214 18.94 15.19 -11.60
CA ALA A 214 18.92 16.64 -11.43
C ALA A 214 20.16 17.17 -10.66
N LEU A 215 20.56 16.46 -9.61
CA LEU A 215 21.78 16.79 -8.86
C LEU A 215 23.03 16.69 -9.74
N ILE A 216 23.18 15.60 -10.51
CA ILE A 216 24.33 15.43 -11.42
C ILE A 216 24.36 16.57 -12.45
N ARG A 217 23.22 16.90 -13.07
CA ARG A 217 23.14 18.05 -14.01
C ARG A 217 23.58 19.36 -13.35
N ARG A 218 23.20 19.59 -12.08
CA ARG A 218 23.62 20.79 -11.37
C ARG A 218 25.11 20.78 -11.07
N LEU A 219 25.71 19.65 -10.71
CA LEU A 219 27.14 19.52 -10.51
C LEU A 219 27.93 19.78 -11.80
N LEU A 220 27.45 19.30 -12.94
CA LEU A 220 28.07 19.59 -14.25
C LEU A 220 28.00 21.08 -14.57
N ALA A 221 26.86 21.73 -14.38
CA ALA A 221 26.75 23.17 -14.55
C ALA A 221 27.67 23.95 -13.63
N LEU A 222 27.79 23.55 -12.36
CA LEU A 222 28.74 24.16 -11.42
C LEU A 222 30.20 23.96 -11.86
N ALA A 223 30.53 22.82 -12.44
CA ALA A 223 31.85 22.57 -13.01
C ALA A 223 32.14 23.53 -14.16
N GLU A 224 31.20 23.71 -15.10
CA GLU A 224 31.32 24.66 -16.21
C GLU A 224 31.45 26.11 -15.71
N GLU A 225 30.59 26.55 -14.78
CA GLU A 225 30.59 27.92 -14.20
C GLU A 225 31.90 28.24 -13.48
N ASN A 226 32.62 27.24 -13.01
CA ASN A 226 33.83 27.38 -12.19
C ASN A 226 35.09 26.78 -12.85
N GLN A 227 35.08 26.63 -14.16
CA GLN A 227 36.18 26.02 -14.90
C GLN A 227 37.52 26.76 -14.64
N GLY A 228 38.56 26.00 -14.30
CA GLY A 228 39.88 26.49 -14.06
C GLY A 228 40.07 27.28 -12.76
N ARG A 229 39.07 27.42 -11.90
CA ARG A 229 39.21 28.05 -10.59
C ARG A 229 40.03 27.15 -9.67
N ILE A 230 41.22 27.59 -9.30
CA ILE A 230 42.14 26.86 -8.44
C ILE A 230 41.67 26.99 -6.99
N ILE A 231 41.61 25.84 -6.31
CA ILE A 231 41.36 25.73 -4.88
C ILE A 231 42.41 24.81 -4.25
N THR A 232 42.56 24.87 -2.93
CA THR A 232 43.39 23.94 -2.19
C THR A 232 42.72 22.59 -2.10
N GLY A 233 43.37 21.52 -2.54
CA GLY A 233 42.98 20.16 -2.26
C GLY A 233 43.46 19.74 -0.88
N TYR A 234 42.70 18.94 -0.17
CA TYR A 234 43.00 18.49 1.19
C TYR A 234 43.05 16.97 1.29
N THR A 235 44.03 16.47 2.09
CA THR A 235 44.06 15.10 2.57
C THR A 235 44.22 15.13 4.09
N HIS A 236 43.49 14.32 4.81
CA HIS A 236 43.46 14.34 6.28
C HIS A 236 43.17 15.74 6.87
N CYS A 237 42.34 16.55 6.21
CA CYS A 237 42.08 17.94 6.56
C CYS A 237 43.33 18.87 6.54
N MET A 238 44.42 18.43 5.93
CA MET A 238 45.66 19.24 5.75
C MET A 238 45.80 19.66 4.28
N PRO A 239 46.26 20.90 4.01
CA PRO A 239 46.51 21.34 2.64
C PRO A 239 47.49 20.38 1.93
N ALA A 240 47.12 20.00 0.71
CA ALA A 240 47.90 19.06 -0.10
C ALA A 240 48.23 19.68 -1.47
N GLN A 241 47.59 19.27 -2.52
CA GLN A 241 47.85 19.75 -3.89
C GLN A 241 46.82 20.80 -4.33
N PRO A 242 47.16 21.76 -5.18
CA PRO A 242 46.18 22.58 -5.85
C PRO A 242 45.36 21.71 -6.80
N ILE A 243 44.05 21.92 -6.78
CA ILE A 243 43.08 21.32 -7.72
C ILE A 243 42.22 22.43 -8.29
N THR A 244 41.41 22.11 -9.29
CA THR A 244 40.38 23.04 -9.74
C THR A 244 39.00 22.67 -9.19
N LEU A 245 38.12 23.66 -9.05
CA LEU A 245 36.79 23.42 -8.50
C LEU A 245 35.93 22.57 -9.42
N ASP A 246 36.09 22.72 -10.74
CA ASP A 246 35.46 21.84 -11.74
C ASP A 246 35.93 20.38 -11.59
N HIS A 247 37.22 20.14 -11.37
CA HIS A 247 37.73 18.80 -11.11
C HIS A 247 37.09 18.16 -9.88
N TYR A 248 36.85 18.94 -8.82
CA TYR A 248 36.18 18.48 -7.63
C TYR A 248 34.70 18.09 -7.90
N PHE A 249 33.92 18.97 -8.56
CA PHE A 249 32.51 18.69 -8.87
C PHE A 249 32.36 17.50 -9.82
N LEU A 250 33.24 17.37 -10.79
CA LEU A 250 33.25 16.21 -11.70
C LEU A 250 33.51 14.91 -10.96
N ALA A 251 34.40 14.90 -9.97
CA ALA A 251 34.68 13.69 -9.16
C ALA A 251 33.44 13.21 -8.37
N ILE A 252 32.64 14.15 -7.84
CA ILE A 252 31.39 13.82 -7.19
C ILE A 252 30.35 13.34 -8.22
N ALA A 253 30.22 14.02 -9.35
CA ALA A 253 29.28 13.63 -10.42
C ALA A 253 29.58 12.21 -10.93
N GLU A 254 30.85 11.87 -11.19
CA GLU A 254 31.23 10.51 -11.61
C GLU A 254 30.89 9.44 -10.56
N ALA A 255 31.03 9.74 -9.27
CA ALA A 255 30.64 8.82 -8.22
C ALA A 255 29.13 8.57 -8.23
N LEU A 256 28.32 9.63 -8.39
CA LEU A 256 26.86 9.54 -8.47
C LEU A 256 26.38 8.85 -9.76
N VAL A 257 27.09 8.98 -10.88
CA VAL A 257 26.79 8.20 -12.10
C VAL A 257 26.95 6.70 -11.83
N ARG A 258 28.02 6.29 -11.15
CA ARG A 258 28.17 4.88 -10.74
C ARG A 258 27.08 4.41 -9.77
N ASP A 259 26.56 5.30 -8.93
CA ASP A 259 25.40 4.98 -8.08
C ASP A 259 24.11 4.84 -8.91
N MET A 260 23.93 5.65 -9.96
CA MET A 260 22.82 5.48 -10.92
C MET A 260 22.89 4.14 -11.65
N ASP A 261 24.08 3.69 -12.06
CA ASP A 261 24.25 2.38 -12.73
C ASP A 261 23.88 1.23 -11.79
N ARG A 262 24.22 1.31 -10.49
CA ARG A 262 23.78 0.32 -9.48
C ARG A 262 22.25 0.29 -9.36
N LEU A 263 21.63 1.46 -9.18
CA LEU A 263 20.19 1.56 -9.09
C LEU A 263 19.49 1.01 -10.36
N LEU A 264 20.06 1.23 -11.54
CA LEU A 264 19.51 0.69 -12.79
C LEU A 264 19.62 -0.85 -12.82
N SER A 265 20.70 -1.42 -12.30
CA SER A 265 20.85 -2.87 -12.14
C SER A 265 19.82 -3.44 -11.17
N ALA A 266 19.66 -2.82 -10.01
CA ALA A 266 18.65 -3.21 -9.02
C ALA A 266 17.21 -3.10 -9.56
N TYR A 267 16.95 -2.10 -10.41
CA TYR A 267 15.66 -1.95 -11.09
C TYR A 267 15.29 -3.19 -11.92
N GLN A 268 16.24 -3.80 -12.61
CA GLN A 268 15.98 -4.98 -13.44
C GLN A 268 15.49 -6.18 -12.61
N ASN A 269 15.97 -6.32 -11.37
CA ASN A 269 15.54 -7.34 -10.42
C ASN A 269 14.20 -6.96 -9.76
N LEU A 270 14.03 -5.68 -9.44
CA LEU A 270 12.79 -5.15 -8.87
C LEU A 270 11.61 -5.28 -9.84
N ASN A 271 11.82 -4.97 -11.13
CA ASN A 271 10.75 -4.87 -12.14
C ASN A 271 10.36 -6.23 -12.74
N ARG A 272 10.19 -7.26 -11.88
CA ARG A 272 9.70 -8.59 -12.23
C ARG A 272 8.46 -8.93 -11.42
N SER A 273 7.37 -9.37 -12.12
CA SER A 273 6.09 -9.65 -11.51
C SER A 273 6.07 -11.00 -10.78
N PRO A 274 5.70 -11.06 -9.51
CA PRO A 274 5.41 -12.30 -8.80
C PRO A 274 3.96 -12.76 -8.94
N LEU A 275 3.04 -11.91 -9.46
CA LEU A 275 1.61 -12.17 -9.49
C LEU A 275 1.27 -13.47 -10.22
N GLY A 276 0.30 -14.21 -9.70
CA GLY A 276 -0.12 -15.52 -10.20
C GLY A 276 0.75 -16.68 -9.71
N ALA A 277 1.74 -16.43 -8.83
CA ALA A 277 2.41 -17.48 -8.07
C ALA A 277 1.49 -18.09 -6.99
N CYS A 278 0.38 -17.43 -6.69
CA CYS A 278 -0.60 -17.80 -5.66
C CYS A 278 0.04 -17.94 -4.29
N ALA A 279 -0.27 -19.00 -3.54
CA ALA A 279 0.32 -19.21 -2.22
C ALA A 279 1.84 -19.40 -2.29
N MET A 280 2.35 -20.19 -3.27
CA MET A 280 3.76 -20.42 -3.58
C MET A 280 3.99 -21.39 -4.75
N ALA A 281 2.98 -22.18 -5.14
CA ALA A 281 3.12 -23.29 -6.09
C ALA A 281 2.35 -23.07 -7.40
N GLY A 282 1.87 -21.84 -7.63
CA GLY A 282 1.00 -21.55 -8.77
C GLY A 282 -0.44 -22.03 -8.54
N THR A 283 -1.17 -22.18 -9.63
CA THR A 283 -2.58 -22.59 -9.63
C THR A 283 -2.88 -23.48 -10.83
N SER A 284 -3.92 -24.33 -10.72
CA SER A 284 -4.45 -25.11 -11.84
C SER A 284 -5.39 -24.29 -12.74
N PHE A 285 -5.79 -23.09 -12.35
CA PHE A 285 -6.52 -22.19 -13.23
C PHE A 285 -5.59 -21.68 -14.35
N PRO A 286 -6.07 -21.64 -15.60
CA PRO A 286 -5.27 -21.17 -16.73
C PRO A 286 -5.14 -19.64 -16.78
N ILE A 287 -4.56 -19.06 -15.72
CA ILE A 287 -4.27 -17.63 -15.64
C ILE A 287 -3.08 -17.27 -16.55
N ASN A 288 -3.05 -16.03 -17.04
CA ASN A 288 -1.96 -15.50 -17.85
C ASN A 288 -1.13 -14.51 -17.05
N ARG A 289 0.00 -14.98 -16.48
CA ARG A 289 0.91 -14.19 -15.65
C ARG A 289 1.65 -13.12 -16.44
N GLU A 290 2.01 -13.41 -17.68
CA GLU A 290 2.67 -12.48 -18.59
C GLU A 290 1.77 -11.30 -18.92
N TYR A 291 0.48 -11.55 -19.15
CA TYR A 291 -0.49 -10.49 -19.43
C TYR A 291 -0.68 -9.55 -18.25
N THR A 292 -0.83 -10.08 -17.04
CA THR A 292 -0.90 -9.22 -15.83
C THR A 292 0.39 -8.46 -15.58
N ALA A 293 1.56 -9.06 -15.82
CA ALA A 293 2.85 -8.38 -15.72
C ALA A 293 2.94 -7.19 -16.69
N GLN A 294 2.50 -7.37 -17.94
CA GLN A 294 2.44 -6.34 -18.96
C GLN A 294 1.53 -5.16 -18.55
N LEU A 295 0.31 -5.46 -18.08
CA LEU A 295 -0.64 -4.46 -17.64
C LEU A 295 -0.12 -3.63 -16.44
N LEU A 296 0.71 -4.23 -15.59
CA LEU A 296 1.32 -3.59 -14.42
C LEU A 296 2.69 -2.93 -14.71
N GLY A 297 3.15 -2.96 -15.97
CA GLY A 297 4.40 -2.33 -16.39
C GLY A 297 5.66 -3.07 -15.90
N PHE A 298 5.56 -4.38 -15.63
CA PHE A 298 6.73 -5.21 -15.36
C PHE A 298 7.39 -5.68 -16.66
N ASP A 299 8.71 -5.83 -16.66
CA ASP A 299 9.51 -6.32 -17.79
C ASP A 299 9.38 -7.84 -18.01
N GLY A 300 8.68 -8.53 -17.12
CA GLY A 300 8.41 -9.95 -17.19
C GLY A 300 8.00 -10.50 -15.83
N ILE A 301 7.93 -11.84 -15.75
CA ILE A 301 7.55 -12.55 -14.53
C ILE A 301 8.78 -13.12 -13.79
N ILE A 302 8.60 -13.42 -12.51
CA ILE A 302 9.49 -14.33 -11.77
C ILE A 302 9.02 -15.75 -12.09
N THR A 303 9.82 -16.51 -12.82
CA THR A 303 9.42 -17.80 -13.39
C THR A 303 9.12 -18.84 -12.32
N ASN A 304 9.99 -18.96 -11.32
CA ASN A 304 9.79 -19.89 -10.20
C ASN A 304 8.80 -19.27 -9.22
N THR A 305 7.67 -19.94 -9.01
CA THR A 305 6.59 -19.44 -8.16
C THR A 305 6.95 -19.40 -6.67
N LEU A 306 7.81 -20.31 -6.20
CA LEU A 306 8.29 -20.30 -4.83
C LEU A 306 9.21 -19.11 -4.58
N ASP A 307 10.13 -18.85 -5.51
CA ASP A 307 11.01 -17.67 -5.49
C ASP A 307 10.20 -16.36 -5.52
N ALA A 308 9.20 -16.29 -6.39
CA ALA A 308 8.30 -15.13 -6.53
C ALA A 308 7.64 -14.70 -5.20
N VAL A 309 7.31 -15.67 -4.35
CA VAL A 309 6.65 -15.43 -3.05
C VAL A 309 7.66 -15.23 -1.92
N ALA A 310 8.74 -16.03 -1.88
CA ALA A 310 9.64 -16.10 -0.74
C ALA A 310 10.72 -15.01 -0.73
N THR A 311 11.26 -14.65 -1.90
CA THR A 311 12.48 -13.84 -1.99
C THR A 311 12.21 -12.36 -1.78
N ARG A 312 13.14 -11.70 -1.08
CA ARG A 312 13.16 -10.25 -0.81
C ARG A 312 14.55 -9.65 -1.05
N ASP A 313 15.41 -10.34 -1.81
CA ASP A 313 16.78 -9.93 -2.15
C ASP A 313 16.84 -8.58 -2.86
N TYR A 314 15.86 -8.27 -3.71
CA TYR A 314 15.72 -6.96 -4.37
C TYR A 314 15.62 -5.79 -3.37
N LEU A 315 15.07 -6.01 -2.16
CA LEU A 315 15.04 -5.00 -1.10
C LEU A 315 16.43 -4.80 -0.49
N LEU A 316 17.15 -5.90 -0.26
CA LEU A 316 18.50 -5.87 0.29
C LEU A 316 19.49 -5.22 -0.69
N GLU A 317 19.35 -5.52 -1.99
CA GLU A 317 20.12 -4.89 -3.06
C GLU A 317 19.92 -3.37 -3.06
N LEU A 318 18.65 -2.91 -3.11
CA LEU A 318 18.33 -1.48 -3.06
C LEU A 318 18.82 -0.79 -1.78
N ALA A 319 18.67 -1.43 -0.62
CA ALA A 319 19.16 -0.87 0.64
C ALA A 319 20.70 -0.70 0.64
N ALA A 320 21.42 -1.67 0.06
CA ALA A 320 22.86 -1.58 -0.10
C ALA A 320 23.27 -0.46 -1.06
N ASP A 321 22.57 -0.32 -2.18
CA ASP A 321 22.82 0.74 -3.16
C ASP A 321 22.54 2.13 -2.59
N PHE A 322 21.43 2.30 -1.89
CA PHE A 322 21.14 3.56 -1.18
C PHE A 322 22.15 3.87 -0.09
N SER A 323 22.65 2.86 0.62
CA SER A 323 23.71 3.05 1.61
C SER A 323 25.01 3.53 0.96
N THR A 324 25.37 2.95 -0.19
CA THR A 324 26.54 3.35 -0.98
C THR A 324 26.42 4.79 -1.48
N MET A 325 25.27 5.13 -2.08
CA MET A 325 24.96 6.48 -2.53
C MET A 325 24.94 7.48 -1.36
N GLY A 326 24.36 7.08 -0.22
CA GLY A 326 24.35 7.89 1.00
C GLY A 326 25.77 8.21 1.49
N SER A 327 26.72 7.28 1.36
CA SER A 327 28.14 7.53 1.68
C SER A 327 28.76 8.58 0.73
N THR A 328 28.47 8.53 -0.57
CA THR A 328 28.91 9.53 -1.55
C THR A 328 28.36 10.92 -1.21
N LEU A 329 27.04 11.00 -0.96
CA LEU A 329 26.37 12.25 -0.61
C LEU A 329 26.85 12.83 0.73
N SER A 330 27.08 11.95 1.72
CA SER A 330 27.61 12.36 3.04
C SER A 330 28.99 13.00 2.93
N ARG A 331 29.89 12.44 2.12
CA ARG A 331 31.20 13.04 1.87
C ARG A 331 31.09 14.43 1.23
N PHE A 332 30.27 14.56 0.22
CA PHE A 332 30.02 15.84 -0.44
C PHE A 332 29.41 16.87 0.53
N ALA A 333 28.42 16.49 1.32
CA ALA A 333 27.83 17.35 2.33
C ALA A 333 28.83 17.77 3.40
N GLN A 334 29.71 16.88 3.83
CA GLN A 334 30.79 17.16 4.79
C GLN A 334 31.75 18.24 4.25
N ASP A 335 32.16 18.13 2.98
CA ASP A 335 33.04 19.10 2.36
C ASP A 335 32.35 20.48 2.25
N LEU A 336 31.10 20.52 1.81
CA LEU A 336 30.30 21.76 1.76
C LEU A 336 30.15 22.40 3.15
N TYR A 337 29.95 21.57 4.18
CA TYR A 337 29.84 22.04 5.56
C TYR A 337 31.15 22.70 6.02
N LEU A 338 32.29 22.03 5.82
CA LEU A 338 33.62 22.57 6.15
C LEU A 338 33.91 23.86 5.35
N TRP A 339 33.61 23.87 4.06
CA TRP A 339 33.85 25.03 3.18
C TRP A 339 32.96 26.23 3.52
N SER A 340 31.88 26.04 4.25
CA SER A 340 31.01 27.12 4.73
C SER A 340 31.45 27.74 6.03
N THR A 341 32.49 27.20 6.71
CA THR A 341 33.03 27.77 7.94
C THR A 341 33.71 29.10 7.66
N ALA A 342 33.84 29.95 8.69
CA ALA A 342 34.52 31.24 8.58
C ALA A 342 36.01 31.09 8.19
N GLU A 343 36.63 29.99 8.56
CA GLU A 343 38.06 29.66 8.32
C GLU A 343 38.29 29.31 6.85
N PHE A 344 37.41 28.50 6.22
CA PHE A 344 37.52 28.12 4.81
C PHE A 344 36.90 29.18 3.89
N ASN A 345 35.63 29.54 4.14
CA ASN A 345 34.87 30.55 3.41
C ASN A 345 34.89 30.36 1.88
N TYR A 346 34.84 29.11 1.41
CA TYR A 346 34.79 28.80 -0.03
C TYR A 346 33.38 28.84 -0.56
N VAL A 347 32.38 28.53 0.27
CA VAL A 347 30.97 28.52 -0.08
C VAL A 347 30.16 29.30 0.95
N SER A 348 29.06 29.91 0.51
CA SER A 348 28.10 30.58 1.37
C SER A 348 26.71 30.05 1.08
N PHE A 349 26.01 29.64 2.12
CA PHE A 349 24.60 29.26 2.00
C PHE A 349 23.70 30.49 1.97
N SER A 350 22.70 30.48 1.09
CA SER A 350 21.67 31.54 1.09
C SER A 350 20.87 31.53 2.40
N ASP A 351 20.19 32.65 2.69
CA ASP A 351 19.38 32.77 3.91
C ASP A 351 18.26 31.72 3.99
N ALA A 352 17.74 31.30 2.84
CA ALA A 352 16.74 30.25 2.76
C ALA A 352 17.21 28.88 3.28
N TYR A 353 18.54 28.64 3.27
CA TYR A 353 19.19 27.42 3.75
C TYR A 353 20.05 27.66 4.99
N SER A 354 19.69 28.66 5.78
CA SER A 354 20.47 29.06 6.95
C SER A 354 19.56 29.33 8.13
N CYS A 355 20.08 29.14 9.34
CA CYS A 355 19.40 29.51 10.57
C CYS A 355 20.20 30.56 11.34
N CYS A 356 19.51 31.41 12.10
CA CYS A 356 20.12 32.36 13.02
C CYS A 356 20.39 31.70 14.38
N SER A 357 21.36 32.24 15.10
CA SER A 357 21.55 31.90 16.51
C SER A 357 20.50 32.58 17.38
N SER A 358 19.94 31.87 18.36
CA SER A 358 19.00 32.44 19.31
C SER A 358 19.57 33.49 20.25
N ILE A 359 20.90 33.47 20.45
CA ILE A 359 21.59 34.36 21.41
C ILE A 359 22.60 35.29 20.74
N MET A 360 23.09 34.95 19.54
CA MET A 360 24.11 35.71 18.82
C MET A 360 23.53 36.22 17.50
N PRO A 361 23.03 37.46 17.42
CA PRO A 361 22.32 37.96 16.22
C PRO A 361 23.18 37.97 14.94
N GLN A 362 24.48 38.12 15.10
CA GLN A 362 25.44 38.17 13.97
C GLN A 362 25.78 36.76 13.42
N LYS A 363 25.39 35.69 14.10
CA LYS A 363 25.75 34.30 13.73
C LYS A 363 24.73 33.71 12.78
N LYS A 364 25.20 33.32 11.60
CA LYS A 364 24.46 32.55 10.59
C LYS A 364 25.01 31.15 10.55
N ASN A 365 24.15 30.18 10.74
CA ASN A 365 24.50 28.75 10.69
C ASN A 365 23.95 28.13 9.39
N PRO A 366 24.69 27.21 8.74
CA PRO A 366 24.07 26.34 7.74
C PRO A 366 22.93 25.57 8.39
N CYS A 367 21.72 25.61 7.84
CA CYS A 367 20.67 24.72 8.30
C CYS A 367 21.02 23.30 7.87
N GLN A 368 21.16 22.42 8.84
CA GLN A 368 20.92 21.01 8.57
C GLN A 368 19.40 20.88 8.37
N SER A 369 18.96 20.74 7.14
CA SER A 369 17.58 20.42 6.87
C SER A 369 17.26 19.05 7.43
N ASN A 370 16.56 19.00 8.56
CA ASN A 370 15.87 17.82 9.03
C ASN A 370 14.63 17.60 8.14
N THR A 371 14.82 17.36 6.86
CA THR A 371 13.76 16.95 5.93
C THR A 371 14.26 15.79 5.08
#